data_aaedcda2d63610fd2030dd6a2107492d
#
_entry.id   aaedcda2d63610fd2030dd6a2107492d
#
_cell.length_a   1.000
_cell.length_b   1.000
_cell.length_c   1.000
_cell.angle_alpha   90.00
_cell.angle_beta   90.00
_cell.angle_gamma   90.00
#
_symmetry.space_group_name_H-M   'P 1'
#
loop_
_entity.id
_entity.type
_entity.pdbx_description
1 polymer ?
#
loop_
_entity_poly.entity_id
_entity_poly.type
_entity_poly.pdbx_seq_one_letter_code
_entity_poly.pdbx_strand_id
1 'polypeptide(L)'
;MVRRSLLILCLTLISVIAVSSPALAEKPIQLALFPPIQLVSEGESITGLRLSIYGKNAALTGIDIGFINHLTAPSVGLQWGAVGYCESNFTGIQDNFINVTKGTFLGLQGGAYNYVGSGTGLQYGFINYAKSWEGLQLAFINYA
;
A
#
# COMPACT_ATOMS: atom_id res chain seq x y z
N MET A 1 -15.63 26.41 19.39
CA MET A 1 -15.19 25.53 20.48
C MET A 1 -14.91 24.09 19.98
N VAL A 2 -15.82 23.48 19.26
CA VAL A 2 -15.65 22.09 18.72
C VAL A 2 -14.45 21.94 17.76
N ARG A 3 -14.20 22.93 16.87
CA ARG A 3 -13.06 22.90 15.93
C ARG A 3 -11.69 22.91 16.61
N ARG A 4 -11.53 23.68 17.70
CA ARG A 4 -10.26 23.73 18.44
C ARG A 4 -10.02 22.41 19.21
N SER A 5 -11.07 21.83 19.75
CA SER A 5 -11.00 20.57 20.47
C SER A 5 -10.66 19.40 19.53
N LEU A 6 -11.18 19.40 18.28
CA LEU A 6 -10.88 18.39 17.27
C LEU A 6 -9.42 18.47 16.77
N LEU A 7 -8.91 19.70 16.57
CA LEU A 7 -7.52 19.95 16.20
C LEU A 7 -6.54 19.51 17.30
N ILE A 8 -6.86 19.80 18.54
CA ILE A 8 -6.05 19.37 19.70
C ILE A 8 -6.10 17.84 19.83
N LEU A 9 -7.25 17.22 19.61
CA LEU A 9 -7.39 15.76 19.64
C LEU A 9 -6.60 15.11 18.51
N CYS A 10 -6.63 15.64 17.29
CA CYS A 10 -5.84 15.14 16.18
C CYS A 10 -4.32 15.29 16.41
N LEU A 11 -3.90 16.45 16.94
CA LEU A 11 -2.50 16.71 17.28
C LEU A 11 -2.00 15.81 18.42
N THR A 12 -2.82 15.57 19.44
CA THR A 12 -2.48 14.64 20.53
C THR A 12 -2.47 13.19 20.06
N LEU A 13 -3.37 12.79 19.15
CA LEU A 13 -3.37 11.45 18.58
C LEU A 13 -2.11 11.20 17.73
N ILE A 14 -1.70 12.18 16.93
CA ILE A 14 -0.46 12.11 16.13
C ILE A 14 0.77 12.04 17.04
N SER A 15 0.81 12.82 18.12
CA SER A 15 1.93 12.78 19.07
C SER A 15 2.00 11.49 19.88
N VAL A 16 0.87 10.89 20.24
CA VAL A 16 0.83 9.59 20.93
C VAL A 16 1.31 8.45 20.01
N ILE A 17 0.93 8.48 18.73
CA ILE A 17 1.42 7.49 17.76
C ILE A 17 2.93 7.64 17.55
N ALA A 18 3.45 8.87 17.49
CA ALA A 18 4.88 9.13 17.32
C ALA A 18 5.72 8.68 18.54
N VAL A 19 5.17 8.75 19.75
CA VAL A 19 5.88 8.40 21.00
C VAL A 19 5.79 6.90 21.34
N SER A 20 4.73 6.20 20.90
CA SER A 20 4.46 4.82 21.30
C SER A 20 5.27 3.73 20.58
N SER A 21 6.10 4.07 19.57
CA SER A 21 6.87 3.07 18.81
C SER A 21 8.23 3.61 18.38
N PRO A 22 9.16 3.88 19.30
CA PRO A 22 10.47 4.48 18.95
C PRO A 22 11.32 3.59 18.03
N ALA A 23 11.19 2.27 18.10
CA ALA A 23 11.93 1.33 17.23
C ALA A 23 11.36 1.26 15.79
N LEU A 24 10.06 1.58 15.60
CA LEU A 24 9.38 1.60 14.29
C LEU A 24 9.28 3.00 13.68
N ALA A 25 9.63 4.04 14.46
CA ALA A 25 9.50 5.45 14.10
C ALA A 25 10.63 5.97 13.20
N GLU A 26 11.58 5.14 12.76
CA GLU A 26 12.71 5.60 11.94
C GLU A 26 12.27 6.27 10.63
N LYS A 27 11.20 5.78 10.00
CA LYS A 27 10.68 6.32 8.72
C LYS A 27 9.14 6.32 8.74
N PRO A 28 8.52 7.15 9.60
CA PRO A 28 7.06 7.13 9.76
C PRO A 28 6.30 7.82 8.63
N ILE A 29 6.95 8.70 7.89
CA ILE A 29 6.33 9.49 6.81
C ILE A 29 7.25 9.50 5.59
N GLN A 30 6.68 9.22 4.44
CA GLN A 30 7.31 9.44 3.14
C GLN A 30 6.51 10.44 2.34
N LEU A 31 7.20 11.39 1.76
CA LEU A 31 6.67 12.29 0.73
C LEU A 31 7.53 12.13 -0.51
N ALA A 32 6.92 11.83 -1.65
CA ALA A 32 7.65 11.61 -2.88
C ALA A 32 6.98 12.30 -4.08
N LEU A 33 7.76 13.00 -4.87
CA LEU A 33 7.35 13.45 -6.19
C LEU A 33 7.62 12.33 -7.20
N PHE A 34 8.85 11.91 -7.32
CA PHE A 34 9.31 10.76 -8.11
C PHE A 34 10.74 10.42 -7.66
N PRO A 35 11.18 9.17 -7.79
CA PRO A 35 12.56 8.83 -7.46
C PRO A 35 13.59 9.57 -8.33
N PRO A 36 14.68 10.11 -7.76
CA PRO A 36 15.07 10.06 -6.36
C PRO A 36 14.55 11.23 -5.51
N ILE A 37 13.66 12.08 -6.02
CA ILE A 37 13.11 13.25 -5.31
C ILE A 37 12.02 12.77 -4.34
N GLN A 38 12.46 12.28 -3.20
CA GLN A 38 11.63 11.78 -2.12
C GLN A 38 12.34 11.92 -0.78
N LEU A 39 11.56 11.98 0.30
CA LEU A 39 12.09 12.22 1.65
C LEU A 39 12.91 11.04 2.16
N VAL A 40 12.46 9.82 1.90
CA VAL A 40 13.11 8.57 2.31
C VAL A 40 13.64 7.86 1.07
N SER A 41 14.89 7.41 1.10
CA SER A 41 15.56 6.78 -0.04
C SER A 41 14.84 5.53 -0.54
N GLU A 42 14.97 5.22 -1.83
CA GLU A 42 14.29 4.10 -2.49
C GLU A 42 14.55 2.73 -1.87
N GLY A 43 15.76 2.50 -1.35
CA GLY A 43 16.15 1.25 -0.71
C GLY A 43 15.68 1.09 0.74
N GLU A 44 15.07 2.12 1.31
CA GLU A 44 14.61 2.10 2.70
C GLU A 44 13.11 1.79 2.80
N SER A 45 12.71 1.30 3.96
CA SER A 45 11.33 0.93 4.27
C SER A 45 10.60 2.01 5.04
N ILE A 46 9.28 2.06 4.86
CA ILE A 46 8.39 3.00 5.52
C ILE A 46 7.50 2.24 6.50
N THR A 47 7.40 2.75 7.71
CA THR A 47 6.42 2.29 8.70
C THR A 47 5.53 3.46 9.10
N GLY A 48 4.36 3.56 8.49
CA GLY A 48 3.42 4.66 8.71
C GLY A 48 2.68 5.09 7.44
N LEU A 49 2.92 6.31 6.99
CA LEU A 49 2.20 6.93 5.86
C LEU A 49 3.14 7.30 4.72
N ARG A 50 2.81 6.87 3.52
CA ARG A 50 3.44 7.36 2.28
C ARG A 50 2.43 8.13 1.44
N LEU A 51 2.80 9.34 1.04
CA LEU A 51 2.07 10.17 0.09
C LEU A 51 2.97 10.48 -1.10
N SER A 52 2.53 10.14 -2.31
CA SER A 52 3.40 10.26 -3.47
C SER A 52 2.67 10.50 -4.79
N ILE A 53 3.36 11.12 -5.72
CA ILE A 53 3.00 11.01 -7.14
C ILE A 53 3.56 9.68 -7.66
N TYR A 54 4.87 9.49 -7.55
CA TYR A 54 5.53 8.20 -7.75
C TYR A 54 6.43 7.90 -6.55
N GLY A 55 5.98 7.03 -5.65
CA GLY A 55 6.76 6.60 -4.51
C GLY A 55 7.38 5.23 -4.73
N LYS A 56 8.69 5.10 -4.50
CA LYS A 56 9.41 3.84 -4.55
C LYS A 56 10.19 3.64 -3.26
N ASN A 57 9.92 2.54 -2.58
CA ASN A 57 10.62 2.14 -1.36
C ASN A 57 10.75 0.62 -1.31
N ALA A 58 11.52 0.11 -0.36
CA ALA A 58 11.65 -1.32 -0.15
C ALA A 58 10.33 -1.90 0.37
N ALA A 59 10.06 -1.84 1.64
CA ALA A 59 8.81 -2.28 2.23
C ALA A 59 7.99 -1.10 2.75
N LEU A 60 6.68 -1.29 2.81
CA LEU A 60 5.79 -0.39 3.52
C LEU A 60 4.94 -1.19 4.48
N THR A 61 4.87 -0.72 5.70
CA THR A 61 3.90 -1.18 6.70
C THR A 61 3.05 0.01 7.11
N GLY A 62 1.79 0.03 6.69
CA GLY A 62 0.89 1.14 6.97
C GLY A 62 0.01 1.56 5.79
N ILE A 63 -0.02 2.85 5.49
CA ILE A 63 -0.90 3.45 4.48
C ILE A 63 -0.06 4.05 3.35
N ASP A 64 -0.41 3.69 2.13
CA ASP A 64 0.27 4.08 0.90
C ASP A 64 -0.72 4.73 -0.07
N ILE A 65 -0.63 6.03 -0.22
CA ILE A 65 -1.51 6.80 -1.10
C ILE A 65 -0.66 7.53 -2.13
N GLY A 66 -0.87 7.19 -3.40
CA GLY A 66 -0.12 7.82 -4.47
C GLY A 66 -0.63 7.46 -5.85
N PHE A 67 -0.19 8.20 -6.85
CA PHE A 67 -0.55 7.88 -8.22
C PHE A 67 0.12 6.57 -8.67
N ILE A 68 1.43 6.44 -8.43
CA ILE A 68 2.20 5.20 -8.63
C ILE A 68 2.83 4.79 -7.30
N ASN A 69 2.43 3.63 -6.80
CA ASN A 69 2.87 3.05 -5.55
C ASN A 69 3.76 1.83 -5.85
N HIS A 70 5.07 2.00 -5.74
CA HIS A 70 6.05 0.96 -6.07
C HIS A 70 6.77 0.45 -4.82
N LEU A 71 6.70 -0.85 -4.58
CA LEU A 71 7.33 -1.54 -3.47
C LEU A 71 8.19 -2.70 -3.98
N THR A 72 9.38 -2.86 -3.45
CA THR A 72 10.33 -3.89 -3.89
C THR A 72 10.49 -5.05 -2.92
N ALA A 73 9.98 -4.91 -1.70
CA ALA A 73 10.06 -5.92 -0.63
C ALA A 73 8.68 -6.23 -0.03
N PRO A 74 8.54 -7.28 0.78
CA PRO A 74 7.27 -7.65 1.39
C PRO A 74 6.65 -6.49 2.17
N SER A 75 5.38 -6.23 1.93
CA SER A 75 4.67 -5.06 2.47
C SER A 75 3.32 -5.45 3.05
N VAL A 76 2.86 -4.66 4.01
CA VAL A 76 1.60 -4.89 4.74
C VAL A 76 0.86 -3.57 4.92
N GLY A 77 -0.41 -3.54 4.58
CA GLY A 77 -1.25 -2.38 4.86
C GLY A 77 -2.31 -2.09 3.80
N LEU A 78 -2.56 -0.80 3.58
CA LEU A 78 -3.49 -0.29 2.59
C LEU A 78 -2.73 0.48 1.52
N GLN A 79 -2.92 0.11 0.26
CA GLN A 79 -2.36 0.81 -0.88
C GLN A 79 -3.49 1.30 -1.77
N TRP A 80 -3.49 2.60 -2.08
CA TRP A 80 -4.52 3.25 -2.86
C TRP A 80 -3.94 4.23 -3.88
N GLY A 81 -4.43 4.16 -5.12
CA GLY A 81 -3.98 5.06 -6.17
C GLY A 81 -4.34 4.61 -7.58
N ALA A 82 -3.55 5.03 -8.57
CA ALA A 82 -3.76 4.57 -9.93
C ALA A 82 -3.03 3.26 -10.23
N VAL A 83 -1.76 3.16 -9.83
CA VAL A 83 -0.96 1.95 -10.03
C VAL A 83 -0.35 1.51 -8.70
N GLY A 84 -0.64 0.28 -8.29
CA GLY A 84 0.03 -0.42 -7.22
C GLY A 84 0.92 -1.52 -7.79
N TYR A 85 2.22 -1.43 -7.55
CA TYR A 85 3.19 -2.38 -8.05
C TYR A 85 4.07 -2.88 -6.92
N CYS A 86 3.91 -4.15 -6.56
CA CYS A 86 4.74 -4.82 -5.55
C CYS A 86 5.53 -5.95 -6.20
N GLU A 87 6.85 -5.86 -6.15
CA GLU A 87 7.74 -6.88 -6.71
C GLU A 87 7.82 -8.15 -5.86
N SER A 88 7.33 -8.09 -4.63
CA SER A 88 7.37 -9.17 -3.65
C SER A 88 5.95 -9.50 -3.14
N ASN A 89 5.82 -9.84 -1.88
CA ASN A 89 4.57 -10.21 -1.25
C ASN A 89 3.83 -8.97 -0.72
N PHE A 90 2.52 -9.01 -0.76
CA PHE A 90 1.68 -7.97 -0.18
C PHE A 90 0.56 -8.58 0.65
N THR A 91 0.36 -8.04 1.85
CA THR A 91 -0.73 -8.44 2.74
C THR A 91 -1.57 -7.22 3.10
N GLY A 92 -2.88 -7.30 2.89
CA GLY A 92 -3.80 -6.24 3.23
C GLY A 92 -4.74 -5.86 2.10
N ILE A 93 -4.86 -4.56 1.83
CA ILE A 93 -5.76 -4.03 0.82
C ILE A 93 -4.96 -3.29 -0.25
N GLN A 94 -5.08 -3.74 -1.49
CA GLN A 94 -4.64 -3.01 -2.68
C GLN A 94 -5.86 -2.58 -3.48
N ASP A 95 -6.13 -1.28 -3.51
CA ASP A 95 -7.23 -0.68 -4.24
C ASP A 95 -6.68 0.41 -5.18
N ASN A 96 -6.17 -0.02 -6.30
CA ASN A 96 -5.65 0.84 -7.36
C ASN A 96 -6.35 0.50 -8.68
N PHE A 97 -6.32 1.40 -9.63
CA PHE A 97 -6.85 1.11 -10.96
C PHE A 97 -6.15 -0.10 -11.60
N ILE A 98 -4.83 -0.18 -11.42
CA ILE A 98 -4.01 -1.35 -11.80
C ILE A 98 -3.27 -1.84 -10.58
N ASN A 99 -3.40 -3.12 -10.26
CA ASN A 99 -2.67 -3.79 -9.19
C ASN A 99 -1.80 -4.90 -9.75
N VAL A 100 -0.54 -4.89 -9.37
CA VAL A 100 0.43 -5.94 -9.70
C VAL A 100 1.17 -6.35 -8.44
N THR A 101 1.02 -7.59 -8.02
CA THR A 101 1.82 -8.22 -6.97
C THR A 101 2.49 -9.45 -7.54
N LYS A 102 3.80 -9.37 -7.73
CA LYS A 102 4.55 -10.48 -8.35
C LYS A 102 4.71 -11.69 -7.46
N GLY A 103 4.74 -11.49 -6.16
CA GLY A 103 4.84 -12.55 -5.17
C GLY A 103 3.47 -13.07 -4.72
N THR A 104 3.36 -13.34 -3.43
CA THR A 104 2.14 -13.81 -2.79
C THR A 104 1.30 -12.65 -2.26
N PHE A 105 0.02 -12.68 -2.56
CA PHE A 105 -0.96 -11.70 -2.05
C PHE A 105 -1.89 -12.36 -1.05
N LEU A 106 -2.15 -11.66 0.06
CA LEU A 106 -3.15 -12.06 1.05
C LEU A 106 -4.04 -10.87 1.40
N GLY A 107 -5.33 -10.96 1.12
CA GLY A 107 -6.29 -9.94 1.50
C GLY A 107 -7.30 -9.58 0.42
N LEU A 108 -7.47 -8.27 0.17
CA LEU A 108 -8.43 -7.75 -0.78
C LEU A 108 -7.71 -6.93 -1.86
N GLN A 109 -7.87 -7.33 -3.12
CA GLN A 109 -7.30 -6.61 -4.26
C GLN A 109 -8.43 -6.17 -5.20
N GLY A 110 -8.55 -4.86 -5.40
CA GLY A 110 -9.57 -4.25 -6.24
C GLY A 110 -8.98 -3.32 -7.28
N GLY A 111 -9.53 -3.35 -8.50
CA GLY A 111 -9.09 -2.49 -9.58
C GLY A 111 -9.60 -2.96 -10.93
N ALA A 112 -9.38 -2.16 -11.97
CA ALA A 112 -9.74 -2.58 -13.33
C ALA A 112 -8.93 -3.80 -13.77
N TYR A 113 -7.64 -3.80 -13.47
CA TYR A 113 -6.74 -4.91 -13.74
C TYR A 113 -6.01 -5.33 -12.47
N ASN A 114 -6.10 -6.61 -12.14
CA ASN A 114 -5.45 -7.20 -10.97
C ASN A 114 -4.58 -8.39 -11.39
N TYR A 115 -3.31 -8.33 -11.04
CA TYR A 115 -2.35 -9.41 -11.25
C TYR A 115 -1.70 -9.84 -9.95
N VAL A 116 -1.66 -11.15 -9.70
CA VAL A 116 -0.87 -11.73 -8.61
C VAL A 116 -0.11 -12.98 -9.07
N GLY A 117 1.04 -13.24 -8.48
CA GLY A 117 1.73 -14.51 -8.65
C GLY A 117 0.92 -15.64 -8.04
N SER A 118 0.72 -15.60 -6.74
CA SER A 118 -0.23 -16.46 -6.02
C SER A 118 -0.96 -15.64 -4.97
N GLY A 119 -2.17 -16.04 -4.62
CA GLY A 119 -2.90 -15.24 -3.63
C GLY A 119 -4.06 -15.96 -2.99
N THR A 120 -4.50 -15.35 -1.89
CA THR A 120 -5.64 -15.81 -1.10
C THR A 120 -6.49 -14.61 -0.68
N GLY A 121 -7.80 -14.74 -0.80
CA GLY A 121 -8.75 -13.73 -0.36
C GLY A 121 -9.80 -13.35 -1.39
N LEU A 122 -9.99 -12.04 -1.60
CA LEU A 122 -10.94 -11.49 -2.57
C LEU A 122 -10.20 -10.64 -3.61
N GLN A 123 -10.40 -10.98 -4.88
CA GLN A 123 -9.94 -10.18 -6.01
C GLN A 123 -11.15 -9.76 -6.85
N TYR A 124 -11.33 -8.46 -7.05
CA TYR A 124 -12.46 -7.95 -7.82
C TYR A 124 -12.03 -6.86 -8.81
N GLY A 125 -12.69 -6.84 -9.97
CA GLY A 125 -12.37 -5.86 -10.98
C GLY A 125 -12.97 -6.15 -12.34
N PHE A 126 -12.27 -5.71 -13.37
CA PHE A 126 -12.65 -6.02 -14.76
C PHE A 126 -11.90 -7.24 -15.28
N ILE A 127 -10.60 -7.31 -15.01
CA ILE A 127 -9.75 -8.46 -15.32
C ILE A 127 -8.95 -8.84 -14.07
N ASN A 128 -9.12 -10.07 -13.62
CA ASN A 128 -8.34 -10.67 -12.54
C ASN A 128 -7.47 -11.79 -13.12
N TYR A 129 -6.17 -11.69 -12.89
CA TYR A 129 -5.22 -12.72 -13.27
C TYR A 129 -4.40 -13.15 -12.07
N ALA A 130 -4.39 -14.44 -11.80
CA ALA A 130 -3.50 -15.06 -10.83
C ALA A 130 -2.86 -16.31 -11.45
N LYS A 131 -1.62 -16.61 -11.12
CA LYS A 131 -1.04 -17.91 -11.47
C LYS A 131 -1.59 -19.03 -10.59
N SER A 132 -1.96 -18.67 -9.35
CA SER A 132 -2.65 -19.54 -8.41
C SER A 132 -3.49 -18.66 -7.48
N TRP A 133 -4.76 -19.01 -7.28
CA TRP A 133 -5.66 -18.26 -6.41
C TRP A 133 -6.48 -19.18 -5.53
N GLU A 134 -6.58 -18.82 -4.25
CA GLU A 134 -7.45 -19.45 -3.28
C GLU A 134 -8.43 -18.40 -2.72
N GLY A 135 -9.72 -18.61 -2.91
CA GLY A 135 -10.75 -17.66 -2.50
C GLY A 135 -11.64 -17.22 -3.66
N LEU A 136 -12.13 -15.98 -3.61
CA LEU A 136 -13.12 -15.48 -4.54
C LEU A 136 -12.50 -14.48 -5.55
N GLN A 137 -12.79 -14.70 -6.84
CA GLN A 137 -12.50 -13.76 -7.92
C GLN A 137 -13.81 -13.31 -8.58
N LEU A 138 -14.01 -11.99 -8.64
CA LEU A 138 -15.20 -11.37 -9.24
C LEU A 138 -14.76 -10.39 -10.33
N ALA A 139 -14.90 -10.77 -11.58
CA ALA A 139 -14.59 -9.91 -12.73
C ALA A 139 -15.27 -10.41 -14.00
N PHE A 140 -15.23 -9.59 -15.06
CA PHE A 140 -15.61 -10.07 -16.40
C PHE A 140 -14.70 -11.20 -16.87
N ILE A 141 -13.39 -11.09 -16.60
CA ILE A 141 -12.42 -12.10 -16.93
C ILE A 141 -11.68 -12.48 -15.65
N ASN A 142 -11.78 -13.74 -15.25
CA ASN A 142 -11.01 -14.32 -14.15
C ASN A 142 -10.15 -15.44 -14.70
N TYR A 143 -8.87 -15.39 -14.39
CA TYR A 143 -7.91 -16.41 -14.71
C TYR A 143 -7.11 -16.78 -13.45
N ALA A 144 -7.11 -18.07 -13.11
CA ALA A 144 -6.35 -18.63 -11.99
C ALA A 144 -5.96 -20.08 -12.27
#